data_7046b520ad4eb3af9d1974e157846680
#
_entry.id   7046b520ad4eb3af9d1974e157846680
#
_cell.length_a   1.000
_cell.length_b   1.000
_cell.length_c   1.000
_cell.angle_alpha   90.00
_cell.angle_beta   90.00
_cell.angle_gamma   90.00
#
_symmetry.space_group_name_H-M   'P 1'
#
loop_
_entity.id
_entity.type
_entity.pdbx_description
1 polymer ?
#
loop_
_entity_poly.entity_id
_entity_poly.type
_entity_poly.pdbx_seq_one_letter_code
_entity_poly.pdbx_strand_id
1 'polypeptide(L)'
;AWPARISYTVDELLVAAVRDSDNTAADVLMKRIGGPGAVTACLEGQQVTEVRIDRYEREVQPEVYGMASFRAAWKGSAAFDAAMATVPLATRQAAMRTYMADPRDSSTPRGMLGLLRHLDEGDLMTPASTRRLLTLMIATTLGADRLKAGLPKGASFAHTTGTSGAAAGLNAAFNDVGIFTLADKRSYAIAAFLTGSTATDAQRAALFADLARTAVRAVG
;
A
#
# COMPACT_ATOMS: atom_id res chain seq x y z
N ALA A 1 -3.99 -10.37 14.97
CA ALA A 1 -3.76 -9.84 16.33
C ALA A 1 -2.33 -10.15 16.76
N TRP A 2 -1.58 -9.15 17.17
CA TRP A 2 -0.24 -9.31 17.69
C TRP A 2 -0.29 -10.16 18.98
N PRO A 3 0.56 -11.18 19.12
CA PRO A 3 0.61 -11.99 20.33
C PRO A 3 0.98 -11.12 21.54
N ALA A 4 0.81 -11.67 22.74
CA ALA A 4 1.04 -10.97 24.01
C ALA A 4 2.51 -10.53 24.28
N ARG A 5 3.40 -10.60 23.30
CA ARG A 5 4.75 -10.02 23.35
C ARG A 5 4.68 -8.50 23.42
N ILE A 6 5.53 -7.92 24.25
CA ILE A 6 5.62 -6.47 24.48
C ILE A 6 6.80 -5.81 23.74
N SER A 7 7.67 -6.61 23.09
CA SER A 7 8.82 -6.14 22.34
C SER A 7 9.02 -6.91 21.05
N TYR A 8 9.40 -6.19 20.00
CA TYR A 8 9.69 -6.71 18.67
C TYR A 8 10.95 -6.03 18.15
N THR A 9 11.75 -6.74 17.37
CA THR A 9 12.87 -6.14 16.66
C THR A 9 12.38 -5.30 15.50
N VAL A 10 13.19 -4.37 15.02
CA VAL A 10 12.89 -3.58 13.82
C VAL A 10 12.71 -4.49 12.61
N ASP A 11 13.51 -5.56 12.49
CA ASP A 11 13.39 -6.50 11.37
C ASP A 11 12.06 -7.27 11.38
N GLU A 12 11.58 -7.72 12.56
CA GLU A 12 10.25 -8.33 12.68
C GLU A 12 9.13 -7.38 12.27
N LEU A 13 9.24 -6.10 12.65
CA LEU A 13 8.28 -5.06 12.25
C LEU A 13 8.34 -4.77 10.74
N LEU A 14 9.54 -4.75 10.14
CA LEU A 14 9.70 -4.57 8.70
C LEU A 14 9.10 -5.75 7.91
N VAL A 15 9.32 -6.98 8.37
CA VAL A 15 8.71 -8.18 7.78
C VAL A 15 7.18 -8.06 7.83
N ALA A 16 6.62 -7.74 8.99
CA ALA A 16 5.17 -7.61 9.15
C ALA A 16 4.60 -6.47 8.29
N ALA A 17 5.22 -5.30 8.30
CA ALA A 17 4.72 -4.14 7.56
C ALA A 17 4.83 -4.31 6.03
N VAL A 18 5.97 -4.80 5.53
CA VAL A 18 6.24 -4.81 4.09
C VAL A 18 5.72 -6.09 3.43
N ARG A 19 6.03 -7.27 4.01
CA ARG A 19 5.65 -8.55 3.42
C ARG A 19 4.18 -8.90 3.68
N ASP A 20 3.73 -8.66 4.93
CA ASP A 20 2.42 -9.11 5.40
C ASP A 20 1.38 -7.96 5.43
N SER A 21 1.80 -6.72 5.10
CA SER A 21 0.96 -5.51 5.11
C SER A 21 0.25 -5.26 6.45
N ASP A 22 0.98 -5.44 7.57
CA ASP A 22 0.45 -5.17 8.90
C ASP A 22 0.50 -3.68 9.24
N ASN A 23 -0.65 -3.05 9.33
CA ASN A 23 -0.80 -1.62 9.59
C ASN A 23 -0.30 -1.22 10.98
N THR A 24 -0.39 -2.12 11.98
CA THR A 24 0.14 -1.84 13.32
C THR A 24 1.66 -1.76 13.29
N ALA A 25 2.33 -2.66 12.56
CA ALA A 25 3.77 -2.63 12.38
C ALA A 25 4.21 -1.37 11.64
N ALA A 26 3.48 -0.97 10.58
CA ALA A 26 3.74 0.27 9.85
C ALA A 26 3.63 1.50 10.78
N ASP A 27 2.57 1.60 11.57
CA ASP A 27 2.38 2.70 12.53
C ASP A 27 3.49 2.75 13.60
N VAL A 28 3.92 1.60 14.11
CA VAL A 28 5.01 1.53 15.10
C VAL A 28 6.34 1.99 14.50
N LEU A 29 6.67 1.53 13.29
CA LEU A 29 7.86 1.97 12.56
C LEU A 29 7.81 3.48 12.28
N MET A 30 6.69 3.97 11.76
CA MET A 30 6.48 5.37 11.44
C MET A 30 6.62 6.25 12.68
N LYS A 31 6.02 5.84 13.81
CA LYS A 31 6.18 6.55 15.09
C LYS A 31 7.64 6.63 15.54
N ARG A 32 8.40 5.53 15.35
CA ARG A 32 9.80 5.47 15.75
C ARG A 32 10.70 6.46 14.99
N ILE A 33 10.37 6.78 13.75
CA ILE A 33 11.14 7.69 12.90
C ILE A 33 10.63 9.14 12.92
N GLY A 34 9.68 9.47 13.78
CA GLY A 34 9.19 10.85 13.96
C GLY A 34 7.79 11.11 13.41
N GLY A 35 7.09 10.08 12.95
CA GLY A 35 5.71 10.17 12.47
C GLY A 35 5.56 10.43 10.97
N PRO A 36 4.32 10.57 10.48
CA PRO A 36 4.00 10.73 9.06
C PRO A 36 4.74 11.89 8.39
N GLY A 37 4.75 13.07 9.03
CA GLY A 37 5.43 14.25 8.52
C GLY A 37 6.94 14.06 8.34
N ALA A 38 7.59 13.24 9.19
CA ALA A 38 9.02 12.94 9.04
C ALA A 38 9.28 12.05 7.81
N VAL A 39 8.33 11.15 7.47
CA VAL A 39 8.42 10.34 6.25
C VAL A 39 8.32 11.24 5.02
N THR A 40 7.31 12.11 4.96
CA THR A 40 7.11 13.06 3.85
C THR A 40 8.33 13.96 3.69
N ALA A 41 8.83 14.55 4.76
CA ALA A 41 10.03 15.41 4.71
C ALA A 41 11.29 14.64 4.23
N CYS A 42 11.43 13.37 4.61
CA CYS A 42 12.51 12.51 4.13
C CYS A 42 12.42 12.28 2.61
N LEU A 43 11.22 11.98 2.10
CA LEU A 43 10.98 11.78 0.67
C LEU A 43 11.26 13.06 -0.14
N GLU A 44 10.76 14.20 0.34
CA GLU A 44 11.01 15.52 -0.28
C GLU A 44 12.50 15.84 -0.31
N GLY A 45 13.22 15.58 0.79
CA GLY A 45 14.67 15.78 0.88
C GLY A 45 15.47 14.90 -0.11
N GLN A 46 14.89 13.81 -0.56
CA GLN A 46 15.44 12.92 -1.60
C GLN A 46 14.83 13.18 -2.99
N GLN A 47 14.19 14.31 -3.17
CA GLN A 47 13.56 14.73 -4.43
C GLN A 47 12.42 13.80 -4.91
N VAL A 48 11.88 12.97 -4.04
CA VAL A 48 10.65 12.20 -4.30
C VAL A 48 9.46 13.10 -4.02
N THR A 49 8.86 13.62 -5.07
CA THR A 49 7.72 14.52 -5.03
C THR A 49 6.42 13.79 -5.38
N GLU A 50 5.28 14.41 -5.13
CA GLU A 50 3.95 13.86 -5.43
C GLU A 50 3.64 12.54 -4.67
N VAL A 51 4.35 12.30 -3.55
CA VAL A 51 4.07 11.22 -2.59
C VAL A 51 4.05 11.86 -1.21
N ARG A 52 2.95 11.72 -0.50
CA ARG A 52 2.83 12.31 0.84
C ARG A 52 2.15 11.35 1.81
N ILE A 53 2.62 11.38 3.05
CA ILE A 53 2.13 10.62 4.18
C ILE A 53 1.79 11.62 5.30
N ASP A 54 0.52 11.68 5.68
CA ASP A 54 -0.01 12.69 6.61
C ASP A 54 -0.52 12.09 7.90
N ARG A 55 -0.97 10.83 7.88
CA ARG A 55 -1.64 10.16 8.99
C ARG A 55 -1.06 8.77 9.24
N TYR A 56 -1.26 8.30 10.44
CA TYR A 56 -1.09 6.89 10.75
C TYR A 56 -2.26 6.04 10.20
N GLU A 57 -2.03 4.76 9.91
CA GLU A 57 -3.08 3.84 9.46
C GLU A 57 -4.26 3.77 10.44
N ARG A 58 -3.99 3.79 11.74
CA ARG A 58 -5.03 3.86 12.79
C ARG A 58 -5.88 5.13 12.75
N GLU A 59 -5.46 6.17 12.05
CA GLU A 59 -6.22 7.41 11.85
C GLU A 59 -7.01 7.36 10.55
N VAL A 60 -6.38 6.87 9.48
CA VAL A 60 -6.98 6.74 8.15
C VAL A 60 -8.16 5.75 8.16
N GLN A 61 -7.96 4.57 8.72
CA GLN A 61 -8.95 3.50 8.62
C GLN A 61 -10.32 3.85 9.24
N PRO A 62 -10.42 4.44 10.44
CA PRO A 62 -11.71 4.91 10.95
C PRO A 62 -12.34 5.99 10.08
N GLU A 63 -11.55 6.95 9.58
CA GLU A 63 -12.05 8.06 8.77
C GLU A 63 -12.70 7.58 7.47
N VAL A 64 -12.13 6.59 6.80
CA VAL A 64 -12.69 5.98 5.57
C VAL A 64 -14.12 5.48 5.77
N TYR A 65 -14.45 5.06 6.99
CA TYR A 65 -15.77 4.53 7.33
C TYR A 65 -16.66 5.52 8.10
N GLY A 66 -16.26 6.76 8.24
CA GLY A 66 -17.02 7.78 8.97
C GLY A 66 -17.03 7.62 10.48
N MET A 67 -16.00 6.94 11.00
CA MET A 67 -15.75 6.82 12.44
C MET A 67 -14.81 7.95 12.87
N ALA A 68 -15.08 8.58 14.02
CA ALA A 68 -14.38 9.80 14.41
C ALA A 68 -12.88 9.63 14.70
N SER A 69 -12.49 8.49 15.27
CA SER A 69 -11.08 8.17 15.57
C SER A 69 -10.96 6.73 16.02
N PHE A 70 -9.72 6.21 16.02
CA PHE A 70 -9.45 4.88 16.57
C PHE A 70 -9.68 4.86 18.08
N ARG A 71 -10.26 3.76 18.59
CA ARG A 71 -10.46 3.50 20.01
C ARG A 71 -9.79 2.19 20.44
N ALA A 72 -9.25 2.17 21.64
CA ALA A 72 -8.58 0.99 22.19
C ALA A 72 -9.49 -0.27 22.22
N ALA A 73 -10.80 -0.09 22.32
CA ALA A 73 -11.79 -1.17 22.26
C ALA A 73 -11.86 -1.86 20.90
N TRP A 74 -11.34 -1.24 19.82
CA TRP A 74 -11.35 -1.77 18.46
C TRP A 74 -10.07 -2.52 18.08
N LYS A 75 -9.38 -3.07 19.07
CA LYS A 75 -8.19 -3.89 18.80
C LYS A 75 -8.57 -5.20 18.12
N GLY A 76 -7.92 -5.44 16.97
CA GLY A 76 -8.17 -6.59 16.11
C GLY A 76 -9.31 -6.36 15.10
N SER A 77 -9.23 -7.06 13.98
CA SER A 77 -10.16 -6.89 12.85
C SER A 77 -11.61 -7.09 13.27
N ALA A 78 -11.92 -8.15 14.00
CA ALA A 78 -13.30 -8.45 14.39
C ALA A 78 -13.96 -7.34 15.23
N ALA A 79 -13.22 -6.74 16.18
CA ALA A 79 -13.76 -5.63 16.99
C ALA A 79 -13.92 -4.34 16.16
N PHE A 80 -12.99 -4.08 15.26
CA PHE A 80 -13.07 -2.95 14.33
C PHE A 80 -14.25 -3.13 13.36
N ASP A 81 -14.41 -4.31 12.77
CA ASP A 81 -15.49 -4.63 11.84
C ASP A 81 -16.87 -4.52 12.52
N ALA A 82 -16.98 -4.98 13.76
CA ALA A 82 -18.20 -4.84 14.55
C ALA A 82 -18.55 -3.36 14.81
N ALA A 83 -17.55 -2.54 15.16
CA ALA A 83 -17.74 -1.10 15.36
C ALA A 83 -18.12 -0.39 14.04
N MET A 84 -17.44 -0.70 12.93
CA MET A 84 -17.75 -0.18 11.60
C MET A 84 -19.18 -0.54 11.16
N ALA A 85 -19.63 -1.76 11.47
CA ALA A 85 -20.99 -2.21 11.12
C ALA A 85 -22.10 -1.39 11.80
N THR A 86 -21.81 -0.72 12.92
CA THR A 86 -22.76 0.18 13.59
C THR A 86 -22.93 1.53 12.87
N VAL A 87 -22.00 1.90 11.99
CA VAL A 87 -22.07 3.16 11.24
C VAL A 87 -23.08 3.00 10.10
N PRO A 88 -24.09 3.88 9.98
CA PRO A 88 -25.07 3.80 8.91
C PRO A 88 -24.43 3.78 7.52
N LEU A 89 -24.96 2.97 6.61
CA LEU A 89 -24.39 2.80 5.26
C LEU A 89 -24.21 4.12 4.52
N ALA A 90 -25.20 5.00 4.58
CA ALA A 90 -25.13 6.33 3.95
C ALA A 90 -23.95 7.17 4.50
N THR A 91 -23.70 7.09 5.81
CA THR A 91 -22.57 7.76 6.47
C THR A 91 -21.25 7.19 5.97
N ARG A 92 -21.12 5.87 5.89
CA ARG A 92 -19.90 5.21 5.36
C ARG A 92 -19.65 5.60 3.90
N GLN A 93 -20.68 5.64 3.07
CA GLN A 93 -20.55 6.06 1.67
C GLN A 93 -20.16 7.54 1.53
N ALA A 94 -20.73 8.41 2.37
CA ALA A 94 -20.35 9.83 2.38
C ALA A 94 -18.88 10.00 2.82
N ALA A 95 -18.46 9.29 3.86
CA ALA A 95 -17.08 9.31 4.34
C ALA A 95 -16.07 8.81 3.27
N MET A 96 -16.39 7.73 2.58
CA MET A 96 -15.57 7.25 1.46
C MET A 96 -15.43 8.28 0.34
N ARG A 97 -16.53 8.99 -0.01
CA ARG A 97 -16.45 10.06 -1.01
C ARG A 97 -15.57 11.22 -0.54
N THR A 98 -15.66 11.60 0.72
CA THR A 98 -14.80 12.62 1.33
C THR A 98 -13.34 12.17 1.31
N TYR A 99 -13.06 10.92 1.69
CA TYR A 99 -11.73 10.34 1.64
C TYR A 99 -11.12 10.33 0.22
N MET A 100 -11.90 9.97 -0.79
CA MET A 100 -11.43 9.99 -2.18
C MET A 100 -11.09 11.39 -2.71
N ALA A 101 -11.65 12.43 -2.12
CA ALA A 101 -11.36 13.82 -2.45
C ALA A 101 -10.28 14.45 -1.56
N ASP A 102 -9.83 13.74 -0.53
CA ASP A 102 -8.82 14.20 0.41
C ASP A 102 -7.42 14.06 -0.20
N PRO A 103 -6.63 15.15 -0.31
CA PRO A 103 -5.26 15.06 -0.86
C PRO A 103 -4.25 14.43 0.10
N ARG A 104 -4.60 14.20 1.37
CA ARG A 104 -3.71 13.57 2.34
C ARG A 104 -3.48 12.09 2.01
N ASP A 105 -2.33 11.56 2.40
CA ASP A 105 -1.92 10.16 2.20
C ASP A 105 -2.11 9.71 0.75
N SER A 106 -1.70 10.54 -0.19
CA SER A 106 -1.88 10.32 -1.61
C SER A 106 -0.57 10.30 -2.39
N SER A 107 -0.60 9.68 -3.54
CA SER A 107 0.46 9.73 -4.52
C SER A 107 -0.13 9.84 -5.92
N THR A 108 0.60 10.50 -6.82
CA THR A 108 0.32 10.34 -8.25
C THR A 108 1.03 9.10 -8.78
N PRO A 109 0.56 8.50 -9.89
CA PRO A 109 1.31 7.43 -10.55
C PRO A 109 2.74 7.85 -10.92
N ARG A 110 2.96 9.10 -11.31
CA ARG A 110 4.29 9.64 -11.63
C ARG A 110 5.19 9.73 -10.40
N GLY A 111 4.68 10.26 -9.28
CA GLY A 111 5.42 10.34 -8.02
C GLY A 111 5.82 8.95 -7.52
N MET A 112 4.90 7.98 -7.60
CA MET A 112 5.19 6.60 -7.23
C MET A 112 6.22 5.94 -8.16
N LEU A 113 6.16 6.17 -9.47
CA LEU A 113 7.20 5.70 -10.40
C LEU A 113 8.56 6.34 -10.08
N GLY A 114 8.60 7.62 -9.68
CA GLY A 114 9.82 8.30 -9.20
C GLY A 114 10.40 7.59 -7.99
N LEU A 115 9.58 7.32 -6.96
CA LEU A 115 10.00 6.59 -5.76
C LEU A 115 10.55 5.19 -6.09
N LEU A 116 9.85 4.45 -6.93
CA LEU A 116 10.27 3.09 -7.33
C LEU A 116 11.57 3.11 -8.14
N ARG A 117 11.77 4.11 -9.01
CA ARG A 117 13.01 4.30 -9.75
C ARG A 117 14.18 4.56 -8.81
N HIS A 118 14.06 5.51 -7.88
CA HIS A 118 15.09 5.79 -6.87
C HIS A 118 15.40 4.55 -6.01
N LEU A 119 14.38 3.73 -5.70
CA LEU A 119 14.58 2.47 -5.00
C LEU A 119 15.40 1.46 -5.83
N ASP A 120 15.11 1.31 -7.13
CA ASP A 120 15.82 0.40 -8.03
C ASP A 120 17.26 0.85 -8.29
N GLU A 121 17.48 2.15 -8.47
CA GLU A 121 18.79 2.80 -8.62
C GLU A 121 19.63 2.73 -7.34
N GLY A 122 19.00 2.52 -6.17
CA GLY A 122 19.66 2.31 -4.88
C GLY A 122 20.16 3.59 -4.22
N ASP A 123 19.62 4.74 -4.58
CA ASP A 123 20.03 6.06 -4.06
C ASP A 123 19.20 6.55 -2.85
N LEU A 124 18.12 5.84 -2.49
CA LEU A 124 17.34 6.16 -1.28
C LEU A 124 17.97 5.68 0.03
N MET A 125 18.74 4.60 -0.01
CA MET A 125 19.21 3.89 1.17
C MET A 125 20.56 3.21 0.92
N THR A 126 21.16 2.66 1.99
CA THR A 126 22.35 1.81 1.80
C THR A 126 22.03 0.59 0.94
N PRO A 127 23.01 0.05 0.19
CA PRO A 127 22.80 -1.13 -0.63
C PRO A 127 22.24 -2.35 0.14
N ALA A 128 22.59 -2.49 1.42
CA ALA A 128 22.06 -3.54 2.28
C ALA A 128 20.57 -3.34 2.59
N SER A 129 20.16 -2.12 2.91
CA SER A 129 18.76 -1.76 3.18
C SER A 129 17.90 -1.89 1.92
N THR A 130 18.39 -1.42 0.77
CA THR A 130 17.71 -1.56 -0.53
C THR A 130 17.45 -3.03 -0.85
N ARG A 131 18.49 -3.89 -0.76
CA ARG A 131 18.31 -5.34 -0.98
C ARG A 131 17.32 -5.96 0.00
N ARG A 132 17.38 -5.57 1.29
CA ARG A 132 16.45 -6.08 2.30
C ARG A 132 15.02 -5.72 1.97
N LEU A 133 14.74 -4.47 1.61
CA LEU A 133 13.40 -4.00 1.24
C LEU A 133 12.88 -4.74 0.00
N LEU A 134 13.65 -4.78 -1.08
CA LEU A 134 13.26 -5.49 -2.30
C LEU A 134 13.01 -6.99 -2.05
N THR A 135 13.81 -7.63 -1.20
CA THR A 135 13.57 -9.04 -0.81
C THR A 135 12.23 -9.22 -0.10
N LEU A 136 11.86 -8.31 0.80
CA LEU A 136 10.56 -8.36 1.49
C LEU A 136 9.40 -8.11 0.52
N MET A 137 9.54 -7.16 -0.40
CA MET A 137 8.55 -6.87 -1.44
C MET A 137 8.35 -8.06 -2.40
N ILE A 138 9.42 -8.79 -2.77
CA ILE A 138 9.32 -10.01 -3.59
C ILE A 138 8.61 -11.13 -2.83
N ALA A 139 8.83 -11.22 -1.52
CA ALA A 139 8.29 -12.28 -0.67
C ALA A 139 6.82 -12.07 -0.29
N THR A 140 6.19 -10.93 -0.63
CA THR A 140 4.77 -10.74 -0.36
C THR A 140 3.90 -11.74 -1.13
N THR A 141 2.87 -12.24 -0.46
CA THR A 141 1.85 -13.11 -1.08
C THR A 141 0.57 -12.35 -1.41
N LEU A 142 0.50 -11.09 -1.02
CA LEU A 142 -0.67 -10.23 -1.26
C LEU A 142 -0.72 -9.78 -2.72
N GLY A 143 -1.92 -9.66 -3.28
CA GLY A 143 -2.13 -9.19 -4.65
C GLY A 143 -1.53 -10.09 -5.74
N ALA A 144 -1.38 -11.39 -5.48
CA ALA A 144 -0.89 -12.35 -6.46
C ALA A 144 -1.76 -12.41 -7.74
N ASP A 145 -3.02 -12.02 -7.63
CA ASP A 145 -4.02 -11.93 -8.68
C ASP A 145 -4.04 -10.57 -9.43
N ARG A 146 -3.26 -9.57 -8.97
CA ARG A 146 -3.21 -8.21 -9.56
C ARG A 146 -2.12 -8.11 -10.65
N LEU A 147 -1.26 -7.10 -10.58
CA LEU A 147 -0.19 -6.90 -11.56
C LEU A 147 0.65 -8.16 -11.76
N LYS A 148 0.96 -8.87 -10.67
CA LYS A 148 1.74 -10.12 -10.71
C LYS A 148 1.15 -11.17 -11.65
N ALA A 149 -0.16 -11.31 -11.70
CA ALA A 149 -0.86 -12.27 -12.58
C ALA A 149 -0.71 -11.95 -14.08
N GLY A 150 -0.32 -10.74 -14.43
CA GLY A 150 -0.08 -10.31 -15.81
C GLY A 150 1.36 -10.45 -16.27
N LEU A 151 2.29 -10.73 -15.37
CA LEU A 151 3.71 -10.86 -15.69
C LEU A 151 4.04 -12.24 -16.28
N PRO A 152 5.06 -12.34 -17.16
CA PRO A 152 5.46 -13.62 -17.73
C PRO A 152 6.07 -14.54 -16.68
N LYS A 153 5.97 -15.85 -16.93
CA LYS A 153 6.57 -16.85 -16.05
C LYS A 153 8.09 -16.61 -15.93
N GLY A 154 8.58 -16.60 -14.69
CA GLY A 154 9.99 -16.36 -14.39
C GLY A 154 10.36 -14.89 -14.19
N ALA A 155 9.46 -13.94 -14.38
CA ALA A 155 9.68 -12.58 -13.94
C ALA A 155 9.70 -12.49 -12.41
N SER A 156 10.62 -11.69 -11.87
CA SER A 156 10.60 -11.29 -10.46
C SER A 156 9.71 -10.06 -10.30
N PHE A 157 9.02 -9.93 -9.17
CA PHE A 157 8.21 -8.75 -8.88
C PHE A 157 8.32 -8.36 -7.42
N ALA A 158 9.03 -7.26 -7.16
CA ALA A 158 9.07 -6.59 -5.87
C ALA A 158 7.92 -5.59 -5.80
N HIS A 159 6.85 -5.90 -5.05
CA HIS A 159 5.65 -5.08 -5.06
C HIS A 159 4.97 -4.94 -3.70
N THR A 160 4.05 -4.00 -3.61
CA THR A 160 3.15 -3.83 -2.48
C THR A 160 1.77 -3.40 -2.96
N THR A 161 0.75 -3.75 -2.19
CA THR A 161 -0.65 -3.46 -2.53
C THR A 161 -1.31 -2.59 -1.48
N GLY A 162 -2.31 -1.82 -1.89
CA GLY A 162 -3.22 -1.11 -1.01
C GLY A 162 -4.66 -1.41 -1.37
N THR A 163 -5.51 -1.63 -0.36
CA THR A 163 -6.93 -1.86 -0.58
C THR A 163 -7.71 -1.23 0.56
N SER A 164 -8.62 -0.32 0.23
CA SER A 164 -9.65 0.09 1.18
C SER A 164 -10.71 -1.00 1.30
N GLY A 165 -11.45 -1.00 2.40
CA GLY A 165 -12.70 -1.74 2.41
C GLY A 165 -13.73 -1.17 1.44
N ALA A 166 -14.91 -1.77 1.39
CA ALA A 166 -16.01 -1.32 0.54
C ALA A 166 -17.24 -0.96 1.38
N ALA A 167 -18.03 0.03 0.90
CA ALA A 167 -19.35 0.32 1.44
C ALA A 167 -20.38 0.30 0.31
N ALA A 168 -21.32 -0.65 0.36
CA ALA A 168 -22.31 -0.91 -0.68
C ALA A 168 -21.70 -1.09 -2.08
N GLY A 169 -20.62 -1.86 -2.15
CA GLY A 169 -19.90 -2.09 -3.41
C GLY A 169 -18.94 -0.99 -3.85
N LEU A 170 -19.01 0.21 -3.27
CA LEU A 170 -18.05 1.28 -3.56
C LEU A 170 -16.74 1.00 -2.81
N ASN A 171 -15.65 0.80 -3.55
CA ASN A 171 -14.28 0.65 -3.03
C ASN A 171 -13.51 1.94 -3.30
N ALA A 172 -12.94 2.56 -2.26
CA ALA A 172 -12.25 3.83 -2.39
C ALA A 172 -10.87 3.70 -3.02
N ALA A 173 -10.14 2.62 -2.74
CA ALA A 173 -8.80 2.41 -3.27
C ALA A 173 -8.50 0.92 -3.49
N PHE A 174 -7.95 0.60 -4.66
CA PHE A 174 -7.42 -0.71 -5.02
C PHE A 174 -6.15 -0.50 -5.83
N ASN A 175 -5.00 -0.77 -5.22
CA ASN A 175 -3.70 -0.35 -5.72
C ASN A 175 -2.71 -1.51 -5.77
N ASP A 176 -1.76 -1.44 -6.69
CA ASP A 176 -0.59 -2.32 -6.75
C ASP A 176 0.55 -1.57 -7.44
N VAL A 177 1.72 -1.56 -6.81
CA VAL A 177 2.88 -0.82 -7.31
C VAL A 177 4.14 -1.65 -7.07
N GLY A 178 5.12 -1.56 -7.98
CA GLY A 178 6.36 -2.32 -7.78
C GLY A 178 7.32 -2.26 -8.95
N ILE A 179 8.37 -3.06 -8.84
CA ILE A 179 9.45 -3.20 -9.81
C ILE A 179 9.45 -4.65 -10.29
N PHE A 180 9.18 -4.87 -11.56
CA PHE A 180 9.32 -6.20 -12.16
C PHE A 180 10.60 -6.31 -12.98
N THR A 181 11.25 -7.46 -12.88
CA THR A 181 12.47 -7.78 -13.63
C THR A 181 12.20 -8.95 -14.56
N LEU A 182 12.45 -8.75 -15.85
CA LEU A 182 12.26 -9.76 -16.88
C LEU A 182 13.43 -10.74 -16.93
N ALA A 183 13.31 -11.79 -17.75
CA ALA A 183 14.35 -12.84 -17.89
C ALA A 183 15.67 -12.28 -18.46
N ASP A 184 15.63 -11.23 -19.23
CA ASP A 184 16.79 -10.51 -19.78
C ASP A 184 17.47 -9.55 -18.78
N LYS A 185 17.00 -9.56 -17.51
CA LYS A 185 17.51 -8.74 -16.41
C LYS A 185 17.17 -7.26 -16.49
N ARG A 186 16.37 -6.82 -17.45
CA ARG A 186 15.84 -5.46 -17.45
C ARG A 186 14.74 -5.31 -16.40
N SER A 187 14.82 -4.25 -15.60
CA SER A 187 13.83 -3.89 -14.58
C SER A 187 12.96 -2.72 -15.03
N TYR A 188 11.71 -2.74 -14.60
CA TYR A 188 10.72 -1.72 -14.92
C TYR A 188 9.86 -1.43 -13.71
N ALA A 189 9.61 -0.16 -13.44
CA ALA A 189 8.65 0.27 -12.43
C ALA A 189 7.24 0.31 -13.02
N ILE A 190 6.26 -0.12 -12.22
CA ILE A 190 4.84 -0.04 -12.56
C ILE A 190 4.05 0.47 -11.35
N ALA A 191 3.11 1.38 -11.58
CA ALA A 191 2.22 1.90 -10.54
C ALA A 191 0.79 1.95 -11.08
N ALA A 192 -0.12 1.25 -10.41
CA ALA A 192 -1.53 1.21 -10.75
C ALA A 192 -2.39 1.60 -9.54
N PHE A 193 -3.18 2.64 -9.71
CA PHE A 193 -4.11 3.15 -8.72
C PHE A 193 -5.52 3.16 -9.30
N LEU A 194 -6.46 2.53 -8.62
CA LEU A 194 -7.87 2.52 -8.98
C LEU A 194 -8.68 3.06 -7.80
N THR A 195 -9.42 4.13 -8.03
CA THR A 195 -10.25 4.78 -7.01
C THR A 195 -11.73 4.78 -7.42
N GLY A 196 -12.61 4.77 -6.42
CA GLY A 196 -14.06 4.91 -6.64
C GLY A 196 -14.69 3.78 -7.45
N SER A 197 -14.15 2.57 -7.40
CA SER A 197 -14.62 1.44 -8.20
C SER A 197 -15.82 0.73 -7.57
N THR A 198 -16.82 0.43 -8.40
CA THR A 198 -17.95 -0.44 -8.06
C THR A 198 -17.84 -1.85 -8.66
N ALA A 199 -16.75 -2.13 -9.38
CA ALA A 199 -16.46 -3.45 -9.90
C ALA A 199 -16.18 -4.46 -8.77
N THR A 200 -16.34 -5.76 -9.05
CA THR A 200 -15.96 -6.83 -8.12
C THR A 200 -14.44 -6.91 -7.95
N ASP A 201 -13.98 -7.54 -6.88
CA ASP A 201 -12.54 -7.74 -6.65
C ASP A 201 -11.87 -8.48 -7.82
N ALA A 202 -12.56 -9.51 -8.37
CA ALA A 202 -12.07 -10.25 -9.52
C ALA A 202 -11.94 -9.38 -10.77
N GLN A 203 -12.89 -8.48 -11.02
CA GLN A 203 -12.82 -7.56 -12.17
C GLN A 203 -11.69 -6.53 -11.99
N ARG A 204 -11.52 -5.99 -10.78
CA ARG A 204 -10.40 -5.09 -10.47
C ARG A 204 -9.05 -5.79 -10.65
N ALA A 205 -8.92 -7.00 -10.11
CA ALA A 205 -7.70 -7.80 -10.26
C ALA A 205 -7.39 -8.13 -11.72
N ALA A 206 -8.40 -8.52 -12.50
CA ALA A 206 -8.25 -8.78 -13.94
C ALA A 206 -7.75 -7.54 -14.70
N LEU A 207 -8.29 -6.35 -14.40
CA LEU A 207 -7.83 -5.09 -14.99
C LEU A 207 -6.34 -4.83 -14.72
N PHE A 208 -5.88 -5.10 -13.49
CA PHE A 208 -4.47 -4.94 -13.13
C PHE A 208 -3.57 -5.96 -13.85
N ALA A 209 -4.02 -7.19 -13.96
CA ALA A 209 -3.30 -8.21 -14.73
C ALA A 209 -3.21 -7.83 -16.23
N ASP A 210 -4.28 -7.27 -16.81
CA ASP A 210 -4.29 -6.78 -18.19
C ASP A 210 -3.33 -5.60 -18.39
N LEU A 211 -3.29 -4.68 -17.41
CA LEU A 211 -2.33 -3.57 -17.42
C LEU A 211 -0.89 -4.07 -17.43
N ALA A 212 -0.55 -5.02 -16.57
CA ALA A 212 0.79 -5.61 -16.53
C ALA A 212 1.14 -6.33 -17.84
N ARG A 213 0.22 -7.13 -18.41
CA ARG A 213 0.41 -7.74 -19.74
C ARG A 213 0.69 -6.72 -20.83
N THR A 214 -0.02 -5.59 -20.78
CA THR A 214 0.16 -4.51 -21.76
C THR A 214 1.49 -3.81 -21.57
N ALA A 215 1.89 -3.53 -20.33
CA ALA A 215 3.20 -2.95 -20.02
C ALA A 215 4.35 -3.85 -20.50
N VAL A 216 4.27 -5.16 -20.24
CA VAL A 216 5.29 -6.12 -20.73
C VAL A 216 5.39 -6.10 -22.24
N ARG A 217 4.27 -6.11 -22.97
CA ARG A 217 4.29 -6.01 -24.45
C ARG A 217 4.88 -4.71 -24.98
N ALA A 218 4.77 -3.62 -24.23
CA ALA A 218 5.30 -2.32 -24.64
C ALA A 218 6.83 -2.20 -24.47
N VAL A 219 7.45 -3.05 -23.65
CA VAL A 219 8.89 -3.00 -23.33
C VAL A 219 9.68 -4.21 -23.84
N GLY A 220 9.01 -5.24 -24.31
CA GLY A 220 9.59 -6.44 -24.96
C GLY A 220 9.62 -6.27 -26.44
#